data_23f3f1389c571b1cbcfbd45eab184289
#
_entry.id   23f3f1389c571b1cbcfbd45eab184289
#
_cell.length_a   1.000
_cell.length_b   1.000
_cell.length_c   1.000
_cell.angle_alpha   90.00
_cell.angle_beta   90.00
_cell.angle_gamma   90.00
#
_symmetry.space_group_name_H-M   'P 1'
#
loop_
_entity.id
_entity.type
_entity.pdbx_description
1 polymer ?
#
loop_
_entity_poly.entity_id
_entity_poly.type
_entity_poly.pdbx_seq_one_letter_code
_entity_poly.pdbx_strand_id
1 'polypeptide(L)'
;MQHKFAAQLYTLRKECAENFPRVLRELKKMGWKAVQIDGLRGYAAEEIAEVLQETGLHVAGMHISLDRMVNDLDAVIHEGYLFQTKDIFCHYLDESMQNEEGYRNAKRLLLETAARLDGLGYRVGYHNHEFEFQSSVDGQIALDYLTTPVGNRFIYPEIDTYWALYAHIDPLTYISKFPFRCPIIHLKDMKDDLSLRYPDSLTEIGNGIIDFLSILRWGEHNGVEYYAVEQDICERNPLESLAISLEHLKKIAQEV
;
A
#
# COMPACT_ATOMS: atom_id res chain seq x y z
N MET A 1 0.93 15.90 -9.93
CA MET A 1 0.42 14.55 -9.70
C MET A 1 1.42 13.44 -9.99
N GLN A 2 2.07 13.35 -11.17
CA GLN A 2 2.95 12.20 -11.54
C GLN A 2 4.07 11.89 -10.52
N HIS A 3 4.49 12.87 -9.71
CA HIS A 3 5.48 12.65 -8.63
C HIS A 3 4.92 11.82 -7.46
N LYS A 4 3.61 11.64 -7.38
CA LYS A 4 2.93 10.84 -6.36
C LYS A 4 2.77 9.36 -6.75
N PHE A 5 3.08 8.97 -8.01
CA PHE A 5 2.99 7.57 -8.42
C PHE A 5 4.17 6.78 -7.88
N ALA A 6 3.89 5.75 -7.10
CA ALA A 6 4.84 4.84 -6.50
C ALA A 6 4.65 3.41 -7.04
N ALA A 7 5.74 2.67 -7.22
CA ALA A 7 5.67 1.24 -7.49
C ALA A 7 5.76 0.49 -6.17
N GLN A 8 4.75 -0.35 -5.86
CA GLN A 8 4.82 -1.26 -4.71
C GLN A 8 5.75 -2.43 -5.03
N LEU A 9 6.81 -2.59 -4.23
CA LEU A 9 7.88 -3.54 -4.51
C LEU A 9 7.48 -5.01 -4.26
N TYR A 10 6.32 -5.27 -3.66
CA TYR A 10 5.78 -6.62 -3.61
C TYR A 10 5.55 -7.21 -5.01
N THR A 11 5.14 -6.38 -5.97
CA THR A 11 5.03 -6.77 -7.40
C THR A 11 6.35 -7.34 -7.92
N LEU A 12 7.48 -6.79 -7.48
CA LEU A 12 8.84 -7.15 -7.91
C LEU A 12 9.61 -7.95 -6.85
N ARG A 13 8.91 -8.63 -5.93
CA ARG A 13 9.54 -9.32 -4.78
C ARG A 13 10.60 -10.34 -5.15
N LYS A 14 10.43 -11.03 -6.29
CA LYS A 14 11.40 -12.01 -6.80
C LYS A 14 12.62 -11.31 -7.39
N GLU A 15 12.39 -10.30 -8.23
CA GLU A 15 13.42 -9.49 -8.86
C GLU A 15 14.24 -8.71 -7.80
N CYS A 16 13.57 -8.19 -6.76
CA CYS A 16 14.24 -7.58 -5.61
C CYS A 16 15.10 -8.58 -4.83
N ALA A 17 14.64 -9.81 -4.63
CA ALA A 17 15.43 -10.85 -3.99
C ALA A 17 16.68 -11.23 -4.80
N GLU A 18 16.58 -11.19 -6.14
CA GLU A 18 17.72 -11.43 -7.03
C GLU A 18 18.69 -10.25 -7.07
N ASN A 19 18.19 -9.02 -7.22
CA ASN A 19 19.03 -7.82 -7.30
C ASN A 19 18.22 -6.55 -7.03
N PHE A 20 18.05 -6.20 -5.77
CA PHE A 20 17.31 -5.02 -5.33
C PHE A 20 17.86 -3.70 -5.92
N PRO A 21 19.17 -3.43 -5.91
CA PRO A 21 19.74 -2.23 -6.52
C PRO A 21 19.41 -2.08 -8.00
N ARG A 22 19.44 -3.17 -8.77
CA ARG A 22 19.08 -3.16 -10.18
C ARG A 22 17.61 -2.77 -10.38
N VAL A 23 16.72 -3.35 -9.59
CA VAL A 23 15.28 -3.06 -9.68
C VAL A 23 14.99 -1.57 -9.47
N LEU A 24 15.55 -0.94 -8.44
CA LEU A 24 15.38 0.49 -8.20
C LEU A 24 15.87 1.35 -9.37
N ARG A 25 17.04 1.01 -9.93
CA ARG A 25 17.57 1.73 -11.11
C ARG A 25 16.70 1.55 -12.35
N GLU A 26 16.12 0.37 -12.56
CA GLU A 26 15.19 0.11 -13.68
C GLU A 26 13.88 0.89 -13.50
N LEU A 27 13.29 0.88 -12.32
CA LEU A 27 12.10 1.68 -12.02
C LEU A 27 12.35 3.17 -12.27
N LYS A 28 13.51 3.68 -11.84
CA LYS A 28 13.88 5.08 -12.14
C LYS A 28 13.97 5.36 -13.63
N LYS A 29 14.61 4.47 -14.42
CA LYS A 29 14.71 4.60 -15.89
C LYS A 29 13.34 4.58 -16.57
N MET A 30 12.39 3.79 -16.06
CA MET A 30 11.01 3.74 -16.54
C MET A 30 10.23 5.03 -16.24
N GLY A 31 10.73 5.85 -15.32
CA GLY A 31 10.14 7.15 -14.99
C GLY A 31 9.35 7.19 -13.68
N TRP A 32 9.37 6.10 -12.90
CA TRP A 32 8.82 6.12 -11.55
C TRP A 32 9.51 7.20 -10.69
N LYS A 33 8.76 7.81 -9.79
CA LYS A 33 9.25 8.86 -8.89
C LYS A 33 9.34 8.41 -7.46
N ALA A 34 8.56 7.39 -7.11
CA ALA A 34 8.53 6.81 -5.79
C ALA A 34 8.40 5.28 -5.86
N VAL A 35 8.71 4.64 -4.75
CA VAL A 35 8.47 3.22 -4.47
C VAL A 35 7.85 3.07 -3.09
N GLN A 36 7.14 1.97 -2.86
CA GLN A 36 6.79 1.54 -1.51
C GLN A 36 7.56 0.27 -1.19
N ILE A 37 8.26 0.28 -0.05
CA ILE A 37 9.13 -0.84 0.35
C ILE A 37 8.27 -1.97 0.93
N ASP A 38 8.52 -3.20 0.45
CA ASP A 38 7.93 -4.42 0.97
C ASP A 38 9.03 -5.40 1.40
N GLY A 39 9.60 -5.13 2.56
CA GLY A 39 10.72 -5.88 3.12
C GLY A 39 12.05 -5.71 2.36
N LEU A 40 13.14 -6.09 3.00
CA LEU A 40 14.50 -5.83 2.51
C LEU A 40 15.07 -6.96 1.64
N ARG A 41 14.37 -8.10 1.53
CA ARG A 41 14.76 -9.26 0.69
C ARG A 41 16.19 -9.78 0.93
N GLY A 42 16.70 -9.62 2.18
CA GLY A 42 18.05 -10.04 2.55
C GLY A 42 19.16 -9.00 2.34
N TYR A 43 18.83 -7.81 1.83
CA TYR A 43 19.76 -6.69 1.72
C TYR A 43 19.81 -5.88 3.02
N ALA A 44 20.93 -5.22 3.29
CA ALA A 44 21.01 -4.25 4.37
C ALA A 44 20.20 -2.99 4.03
N ALA A 45 19.57 -2.36 5.03
CA ALA A 45 18.82 -1.14 4.82
C ALA A 45 19.68 0.00 4.27
N GLU A 46 20.93 0.09 4.72
CA GLU A 46 21.93 1.06 4.25
C GLU A 46 22.21 0.90 2.75
N GLU A 47 22.35 -0.34 2.27
CA GLU A 47 22.61 -0.64 0.86
C GLU A 47 21.43 -0.20 -0.03
N ILE A 48 20.19 -0.43 0.43
CA ILE A 48 18.99 0.04 -0.26
C ILE A 48 18.92 1.58 -0.24
N ALA A 49 19.22 2.20 0.90
CA ALA A 49 19.21 3.65 1.06
C ALA A 49 20.23 4.35 0.13
N GLU A 50 21.41 3.79 -0.05
CA GLU A 50 22.42 4.30 -1.01
C GLU A 50 21.85 4.35 -2.43
N VAL A 51 21.15 3.30 -2.85
CA VAL A 51 20.57 3.25 -4.21
C VAL A 51 19.33 4.15 -4.34
N LEU A 52 18.54 4.29 -3.29
CA LEU A 52 17.44 5.28 -3.26
C LEU A 52 18.00 6.70 -3.42
N GLN A 53 19.09 7.03 -2.73
CA GLN A 53 19.78 8.31 -2.87
C GLN A 53 20.39 8.50 -4.28
N GLU A 54 21.06 7.47 -4.83
CA GLU A 54 21.60 7.47 -6.20
C GLU A 54 20.53 7.75 -7.25
N THR A 55 19.39 7.08 -7.13
CA THR A 55 18.30 7.16 -8.11
C THR A 55 17.40 8.38 -7.88
N GLY A 56 17.38 8.95 -6.68
CA GLY A 56 16.42 9.99 -6.29
C GLY A 56 14.98 9.49 -6.34
N LEU A 57 14.75 8.19 -6.06
CA LEU A 57 13.41 7.66 -5.82
C LEU A 57 12.98 8.00 -4.38
N HIS A 58 11.77 8.54 -4.23
CA HIS A 58 11.17 8.74 -2.91
C HIS A 58 10.59 7.42 -2.40
N VAL A 59 10.48 7.30 -1.08
CA VAL A 59 9.78 6.17 -0.46
C VAL A 59 8.43 6.65 0.07
N ALA A 60 7.35 6.14 -0.54
CA ALA A 60 5.99 6.47 -0.17
C ALA A 60 5.62 5.97 1.23
N GLY A 61 6.17 4.80 1.61
CA GLY A 61 5.94 4.14 2.87
C GLY A 61 6.56 2.75 2.89
N MET A 62 6.36 2.05 4.00
CA MET A 62 6.87 0.68 4.19
C MET A 62 5.73 -0.24 4.60
N HIS A 63 5.64 -1.39 3.95
CA HIS A 63 4.86 -2.53 4.41
C HIS A 63 5.66 -3.33 5.44
N ILE A 64 5.13 -3.39 6.65
CA ILE A 64 5.78 -4.01 7.82
C ILE A 64 4.82 -5.03 8.43
N SER A 65 5.29 -6.23 8.77
CA SER A 65 4.47 -7.19 9.49
C SER A 65 4.10 -6.69 10.88
N LEU A 66 2.93 -7.10 11.38
CA LEU A 66 2.50 -6.74 12.74
C LEU A 66 3.52 -7.18 13.79
N ASP A 67 4.14 -8.35 13.59
CA ASP A 67 5.20 -8.85 14.48
C ASP A 67 6.39 -7.88 14.55
N ARG A 68 6.90 -7.40 13.42
CA ARG A 68 7.99 -6.41 13.41
C ARG A 68 7.59 -5.08 14.04
N MET A 69 6.37 -4.62 13.83
CA MET A 69 5.88 -3.39 14.45
C MET A 69 5.87 -3.47 15.98
N VAL A 70 5.63 -4.66 16.53
CA VAL A 70 5.57 -4.91 17.98
C VAL A 70 6.95 -5.20 18.57
N ASN A 71 7.71 -6.11 17.94
CA ASN A 71 8.89 -6.74 18.51
C ASN A 71 10.21 -6.17 17.99
N ASP A 72 10.20 -5.47 16.83
CA ASP A 72 11.40 -4.98 16.15
C ASP A 72 11.26 -3.49 15.74
N LEU A 73 10.52 -2.71 16.54
CA LEU A 73 10.17 -1.33 16.18
C LEU A 73 11.37 -0.42 16.02
N ASP A 74 12.45 -0.62 16.79
CA ASP A 74 13.66 0.20 16.70
C ASP A 74 14.35 0.02 15.33
N ALA A 75 14.37 -1.21 14.79
CA ALA A 75 14.86 -1.46 13.43
C ALA A 75 13.94 -0.82 12.38
N VAL A 76 12.61 -0.89 12.56
CA VAL A 76 11.64 -0.24 11.66
C VAL A 76 11.84 1.28 11.65
N ILE A 77 12.09 1.91 12.81
CA ILE A 77 12.40 3.34 12.92
C ILE A 77 13.71 3.66 12.18
N HIS A 78 14.74 2.82 12.35
CA HIS A 78 16.02 2.99 11.66
C HIS A 78 15.85 2.89 10.13
N GLU A 79 15.12 1.90 9.64
CA GLU A 79 14.78 1.77 8.21
C GLU A 79 14.02 3.02 7.71
N GLY A 80 13.01 3.48 8.44
CA GLY A 80 12.25 4.67 8.09
C GLY A 80 13.11 5.93 8.02
N TYR A 81 14.10 6.06 8.92
CA TYR A 81 15.07 7.14 8.89
C TYR A 81 15.96 7.07 7.64
N LEU A 82 16.52 5.90 7.33
CA LEU A 82 17.36 5.69 6.15
C LEU A 82 16.60 5.94 4.84
N PHE A 83 15.36 5.50 4.76
CA PHE A 83 14.50 5.63 3.58
C PHE A 83 13.77 6.98 3.51
N GLN A 84 13.94 7.84 4.51
CA GLN A 84 13.28 9.14 4.61
C GLN A 84 11.75 9.06 4.52
N THR A 85 11.17 8.01 5.10
CA THR A 85 9.72 7.85 5.23
C THR A 85 9.32 7.66 6.68
N LYS A 86 8.11 8.09 7.02
CA LYS A 86 7.49 7.91 8.33
C LYS A 86 6.15 7.18 8.25
N ASP A 87 5.87 6.59 7.10
CA ASP A 87 4.65 5.84 6.85
C ASP A 87 4.92 4.34 6.93
N ILE A 88 4.33 3.72 7.94
CA ILE A 88 4.46 2.29 8.19
C ILE A 88 3.08 1.64 8.24
N PHE A 89 2.84 0.68 7.34
CA PHE A 89 1.56 0.01 7.20
C PHE A 89 1.70 -1.49 7.51
N CYS A 90 0.85 -1.99 8.42
CA CYS A 90 0.65 -3.42 8.55
C CYS A 90 -0.04 -3.93 7.28
N HIS A 91 0.68 -4.76 6.52
CA HIS A 91 0.23 -5.15 5.18
C HIS A 91 -0.61 -6.41 5.16
N TYR A 92 -0.61 -7.21 6.22
CA TYR A 92 -1.33 -8.48 6.26
C TYR A 92 -1.52 -8.97 7.70
N LEU A 93 -2.62 -9.62 7.96
CA LEU A 93 -2.84 -10.40 9.18
C LEU A 93 -2.87 -11.90 8.83
N ASP A 94 -2.10 -12.70 9.56
CA ASP A 94 -2.13 -14.14 9.40
C ASP A 94 -3.55 -14.69 9.52
N GLU A 95 -3.86 -15.79 8.83
CA GLU A 95 -5.20 -16.40 8.80
C GLU A 95 -5.76 -16.66 10.21
N SER A 96 -4.89 -17.00 11.16
CA SER A 96 -5.27 -17.22 12.57
C SER A 96 -5.79 -15.95 13.25
N MET A 97 -5.48 -14.77 12.72
CA MET A 97 -5.93 -13.46 13.20
C MET A 97 -7.11 -12.88 12.39
N GLN A 98 -7.52 -13.51 11.31
CA GLN A 98 -8.62 -13.04 10.46
C GLN A 98 -10.00 -13.42 11.07
N ASN A 99 -10.19 -13.00 12.33
CA ASN A 99 -11.41 -13.21 13.11
C ASN A 99 -11.59 -12.07 14.11
N GLU A 100 -12.74 -12.02 14.77
CA GLU A 100 -13.10 -10.92 15.67
C GLU A 100 -12.06 -10.67 16.76
N GLU A 101 -11.54 -11.70 17.42
CA GLU A 101 -10.52 -11.57 18.46
C GLU A 101 -9.19 -11.08 17.88
N GLY A 102 -8.79 -11.62 16.73
CA GLY A 102 -7.57 -11.22 16.04
C GLY A 102 -7.61 -9.74 15.59
N TYR A 103 -8.74 -9.24 15.06
CA TYR A 103 -8.88 -7.83 14.72
C TYR A 103 -8.87 -6.92 15.95
N ARG A 104 -9.47 -7.34 17.07
CA ARG A 104 -9.36 -6.61 18.34
C ARG A 104 -7.92 -6.50 18.80
N ASN A 105 -7.20 -7.62 18.74
CA ASN A 105 -5.78 -7.68 19.11
C ASN A 105 -4.92 -6.83 18.16
N ALA A 106 -5.10 -6.95 16.85
CA ALA A 106 -4.39 -6.15 15.85
C ALA A 106 -4.59 -4.65 16.07
N LYS A 107 -5.85 -4.20 16.26
CA LYS A 107 -6.14 -2.80 16.56
C LYS A 107 -5.42 -2.31 17.80
N ARG A 108 -5.45 -3.09 18.89
CA ARG A 108 -4.74 -2.75 20.13
C ARG A 108 -3.25 -2.57 19.90
N LEU A 109 -2.61 -3.54 19.24
CA LEU A 109 -1.18 -3.55 18.96
C LEU A 109 -0.75 -2.39 18.06
N LEU A 110 -1.52 -2.11 16.99
CA LEU A 110 -1.26 -0.98 16.09
C LEU A 110 -1.39 0.37 16.81
N LEU A 111 -2.38 0.53 17.68
CA LEU A 111 -2.54 1.76 18.48
C LEU A 111 -1.44 1.89 19.55
N GLU A 112 -0.97 0.79 20.13
CA GLU A 112 0.19 0.78 21.03
C GLU A 112 1.47 1.17 20.30
N THR A 113 1.68 0.64 19.09
CA THR A 113 2.78 1.05 18.20
C THR A 113 2.71 2.54 17.87
N ALA A 114 1.53 3.04 17.47
CA ALA A 114 1.33 4.46 17.22
C ALA A 114 1.62 5.32 18.46
N ALA A 115 1.29 4.84 19.66
CA ALA A 115 1.59 5.53 20.91
C ALA A 115 3.11 5.56 21.20
N ARG A 116 3.86 4.50 20.89
CA ARG A 116 5.33 4.45 21.03
C ARG A 116 6.02 5.41 20.07
N LEU A 117 5.41 5.70 18.93
CA LEU A 117 5.91 6.59 17.87
C LEU A 117 5.40 8.03 18.02
N ASP A 118 4.63 8.32 19.07
CA ASP A 118 4.08 9.66 19.32
C ASP A 118 5.20 10.71 19.42
N GLY A 119 5.02 11.86 18.79
CA GLY A 119 6.03 12.91 18.72
C GLY A 119 7.18 12.68 17.71
N LEU A 120 7.34 11.48 17.15
CA LEU A 120 8.33 11.20 16.11
C LEU A 120 7.82 11.48 14.69
N GLY A 121 6.51 11.73 14.55
CA GLY A 121 5.85 12.08 13.29
C GLY A 121 5.54 10.88 12.39
N TYR A 122 5.61 9.64 12.91
CA TYR A 122 5.20 8.45 12.17
C TYR A 122 3.69 8.33 12.05
N ARG A 123 3.24 7.79 10.93
CA ARG A 123 1.87 7.34 10.69
C ARG A 123 1.85 5.81 10.69
N VAL A 124 1.07 5.23 11.58
CA VAL A 124 0.84 3.78 11.65
C VAL A 124 -0.46 3.48 10.94
N GLY A 125 -0.40 2.63 9.93
CA GLY A 125 -1.54 2.31 9.10
C GLY A 125 -1.78 0.81 8.91
N TYR A 126 -2.84 0.53 8.15
CA TYR A 126 -3.27 -0.82 7.81
C TYR A 126 -3.68 -0.88 6.34
N HIS A 127 -3.13 -1.84 5.62
CA HIS A 127 -3.48 -2.18 4.24
C HIS A 127 -4.48 -3.33 4.23
N ASN A 128 -5.57 -3.17 3.49
CA ASN A 128 -6.63 -4.17 3.45
C ASN A 128 -6.49 -5.18 2.31
N HIS A 129 -7.10 -6.35 2.55
CA HIS A 129 -7.49 -7.34 1.55
C HIS A 129 -9.03 -7.47 1.53
N GLU A 130 -9.55 -8.54 0.92
CA GLU A 130 -10.99 -8.81 0.88
C GLU A 130 -11.54 -9.28 2.23
N PHE A 131 -10.72 -9.97 3.01
CA PHE A 131 -11.18 -10.63 4.23
C PHE A 131 -11.59 -9.66 5.34
N GLU A 132 -11.04 -8.43 5.38
CA GLU A 132 -11.50 -7.40 6.31
C GLU A 132 -12.89 -6.88 5.98
N PHE A 133 -13.29 -6.94 4.71
CA PHE A 133 -14.66 -6.59 4.30
C PHE A 133 -15.65 -7.72 4.56
N GLN A 134 -15.19 -8.98 4.55
CA GLN A 134 -16.00 -10.18 4.77
C GLN A 134 -16.13 -10.54 6.25
N SER A 135 -15.30 -9.95 7.11
CA SER A 135 -15.27 -10.17 8.55
C SER A 135 -15.95 -9.03 9.31
N SER A 136 -16.43 -9.31 10.52
CA SER A 136 -17.02 -8.29 11.38
C SER A 136 -16.50 -8.36 12.83
N VAL A 137 -16.51 -7.20 13.48
CA VAL A 137 -16.23 -7.01 14.91
C VAL A 137 -17.35 -6.20 15.50
N ASP A 138 -18.07 -6.71 16.50
CA ASP A 138 -19.26 -6.04 17.09
C ASP A 138 -20.33 -5.66 16.06
N GLY A 139 -20.49 -6.45 14.98
CA GLY A 139 -21.42 -6.16 13.88
C GLY A 139 -20.97 -5.06 12.91
N GLN A 140 -19.76 -4.54 13.06
CA GLN A 140 -19.12 -3.58 12.17
C GLN A 140 -18.14 -4.30 11.24
N ILE A 141 -18.01 -3.88 9.98
CA ILE A 141 -16.96 -4.39 9.07
C ILE A 141 -15.60 -4.28 9.76
N ALA A 142 -14.77 -5.33 9.68
CA ALA A 142 -13.50 -5.38 10.41
C ALA A 142 -12.55 -4.23 10.03
N LEU A 143 -12.51 -3.80 8.76
CA LEU A 143 -11.72 -2.64 8.35
C LEU A 143 -12.25 -1.33 8.95
N ASP A 144 -13.58 -1.15 9.00
CA ASP A 144 -14.19 0.01 9.68
C ASP A 144 -13.85 0.00 11.18
N TYR A 145 -13.91 -1.18 11.82
CA TYR A 145 -13.50 -1.33 13.21
C TYR A 145 -12.03 -0.95 13.42
N LEU A 146 -11.11 -1.47 12.60
CA LEU A 146 -9.67 -1.17 12.70
C LEU A 146 -9.39 0.32 12.59
N THR A 147 -10.04 1.00 11.65
CA THR A 147 -9.79 2.41 11.32
C THR A 147 -10.61 3.41 12.12
N THR A 148 -11.59 2.94 12.92
CA THR A 148 -12.35 3.78 13.85
C THR A 148 -11.44 4.34 14.94
N PRO A 149 -11.39 5.67 15.15
CA PRO A 149 -10.56 6.31 16.17
C PRO A 149 -10.85 5.84 17.59
N VAL A 150 -9.81 5.84 18.43
CA VAL A 150 -9.90 5.64 19.88
C VAL A 150 -9.29 6.87 20.55
N GLY A 151 -10.12 7.73 21.13
CA GLY A 151 -9.69 9.04 21.61
C GLY A 151 -9.16 9.90 20.45
N ASN A 152 -7.93 10.37 20.57
CA ASN A 152 -7.26 11.18 19.55
C ASN A 152 -6.33 10.36 18.63
N ARG A 153 -6.31 9.04 18.78
CA ARG A 153 -5.49 8.13 17.96
C ARG A 153 -6.35 7.34 16.98
N PHE A 154 -5.78 7.07 15.84
CA PHE A 154 -6.39 6.21 14.82
C PHE A 154 -5.31 5.52 13.96
N ILE A 155 -5.71 4.46 13.31
CA ILE A 155 -4.91 3.75 12.32
C ILE A 155 -5.25 4.34 10.95
N TYR A 156 -4.23 4.72 10.18
CA TYR A 156 -4.40 5.24 8.83
C TYR A 156 -4.79 4.10 7.89
N PRO A 157 -5.92 4.18 7.17
CA PRO A 157 -6.22 3.20 6.13
C PRO A 157 -5.29 3.41 4.93
N GLU A 158 -4.81 2.33 4.36
CA GLU A 158 -4.22 2.24 3.03
C GLU A 158 -5.13 1.35 2.20
N ILE A 159 -6.05 1.96 1.47
CA ILE A 159 -7.12 1.24 0.77
C ILE A 159 -6.62 0.69 -0.55
N ASP A 160 -6.73 -0.62 -0.72
CA ASP A 160 -6.50 -1.31 -1.98
C ASP A 160 -7.80 -1.39 -2.80
N THR A 161 -7.74 -0.82 -4.01
CA THR A 161 -8.89 -0.67 -4.90
C THR A 161 -9.39 -2.00 -5.45
N TYR A 162 -8.49 -2.94 -5.75
CA TYR A 162 -8.86 -4.27 -6.24
C TYR A 162 -9.55 -5.09 -5.15
N TRP A 163 -8.97 -5.15 -3.94
CA TRP A 163 -9.53 -5.94 -2.86
C TRP A 163 -10.88 -5.41 -2.38
N ALA A 164 -11.08 -4.10 -2.40
CA ALA A 164 -12.40 -3.51 -2.14
C ALA A 164 -13.41 -3.98 -3.19
N LEU A 165 -13.09 -3.85 -4.49
CA LEU A 165 -13.98 -4.28 -5.56
C LEU A 165 -14.20 -5.80 -5.56
N TYR A 166 -13.16 -6.59 -5.26
CA TYR A 166 -13.25 -8.05 -5.14
C TYR A 166 -14.20 -8.49 -4.02
N ALA A 167 -14.28 -7.70 -2.95
CA ALA A 167 -15.27 -7.85 -1.88
C ALA A 167 -16.65 -7.22 -2.20
N HIS A 168 -16.90 -6.81 -3.46
CA HIS A 168 -18.12 -6.14 -3.91
C HIS A 168 -18.38 -4.78 -3.25
N ILE A 169 -17.33 -4.09 -2.85
CA ILE A 169 -17.39 -2.72 -2.32
C ILE A 169 -16.83 -1.77 -3.37
N ASP A 170 -17.58 -0.72 -3.69
CA ASP A 170 -17.08 0.32 -4.61
C ASP A 170 -15.90 1.05 -3.97
N PRO A 171 -14.69 1.04 -4.62
CA PRO A 171 -13.47 1.57 -4.01
C PRO A 171 -13.57 3.06 -3.70
N LEU A 172 -14.13 3.86 -4.61
CA LEU A 172 -14.24 5.31 -4.41
C LEU A 172 -15.19 5.64 -3.25
N THR A 173 -16.33 4.98 -3.19
CA THR A 173 -17.27 5.15 -2.08
C THR A 173 -16.61 4.82 -0.74
N TYR A 174 -15.81 3.74 -0.71
CA TYR A 174 -15.15 3.34 0.53
C TYR A 174 -14.03 4.31 0.93
N ILE A 175 -13.15 4.67 0.02
CA ILE A 175 -12.07 5.65 0.22
C ILE A 175 -12.63 6.99 0.70
N SER A 176 -13.79 7.38 0.20
CA SER A 176 -14.44 8.65 0.53
C SER A 176 -14.84 8.79 2.01
N LYS A 177 -14.81 7.72 2.78
CA LYS A 177 -14.97 7.76 4.24
C LYS A 177 -13.78 8.41 4.98
N PHE A 178 -12.61 8.56 4.32
CA PHE A 178 -11.35 8.89 4.96
C PHE A 178 -10.67 10.16 4.42
N PRO A 179 -11.38 11.31 4.27
CA PRO A 179 -10.75 12.54 3.82
C PRO A 179 -9.62 12.95 4.78
N PHE A 180 -8.44 13.26 4.23
CA PHE A 180 -7.21 13.64 4.96
C PHE A 180 -6.68 12.57 5.94
N ARG A 181 -7.15 11.32 5.81
CA ARG A 181 -6.72 10.19 6.65
C ARG A 181 -6.22 8.98 5.84
N CYS A 182 -6.25 9.03 4.52
CA CYS A 182 -5.76 7.99 3.63
C CYS A 182 -4.57 8.55 2.84
N PRO A 183 -3.35 8.56 3.41
CA PRO A 183 -2.19 9.20 2.78
C PRO A 183 -1.71 8.43 1.55
N ILE A 184 -1.93 7.12 1.51
CA ILE A 184 -1.57 6.25 0.39
C ILE A 184 -2.79 5.44 -0.03
N ILE A 185 -3.02 5.36 -1.34
CA ILE A 185 -4.02 4.46 -1.94
C ILE A 185 -3.27 3.44 -2.78
N HIS A 186 -3.59 2.15 -2.61
CA HIS A 186 -3.12 1.10 -3.51
C HIS A 186 -4.00 1.04 -4.75
N LEU A 187 -3.38 1.32 -5.89
CA LEU A 187 -4.00 1.16 -7.19
C LEU A 187 -3.69 -0.23 -7.72
N LYS A 188 -4.69 -1.07 -7.77
CA LYS A 188 -4.64 -2.44 -8.30
C LYS A 188 -5.92 -2.66 -9.09
N ASP A 189 -5.83 -3.10 -10.36
CA ASP A 189 -6.96 -3.14 -11.28
C ASP A 189 -7.51 -4.56 -11.48
N MET A 190 -8.78 -4.63 -11.85
CA MET A 190 -9.52 -5.87 -12.03
C MET A 190 -10.06 -5.96 -13.46
N LYS A 191 -9.86 -7.11 -14.11
CA LYS A 191 -10.43 -7.41 -15.43
C LYS A 191 -11.96 -7.32 -15.43
N ASP A 192 -12.55 -7.02 -16.59
CA ASP A 192 -14.00 -6.95 -16.83
C ASP A 192 -14.66 -8.34 -16.93
N ASP A 193 -13.99 -9.39 -16.56
CA ASP A 193 -14.56 -10.74 -16.49
C ASP A 193 -14.82 -11.12 -15.04
N LEU A 194 -16.02 -10.85 -14.56
CA LEU A 194 -16.43 -11.13 -13.18
C LEU A 194 -16.55 -12.64 -12.85
N SER A 195 -16.36 -13.53 -13.84
CA SER A 195 -16.27 -14.97 -13.59
C SER A 195 -14.88 -15.38 -13.09
N LEU A 196 -13.87 -14.58 -13.38
CA LEU A 196 -12.50 -14.81 -12.91
C LEU A 196 -12.37 -14.58 -11.40
N ARG A 197 -11.46 -15.35 -10.80
CA ARG A 197 -11.10 -15.22 -9.39
C ARG A 197 -9.64 -14.81 -9.27
N TYR A 198 -9.25 -14.33 -8.11
CA TYR A 198 -7.84 -14.12 -7.80
C TYR A 198 -7.05 -15.42 -7.99
N PRO A 199 -5.86 -15.39 -8.64
CA PRO A 199 -5.18 -14.19 -9.17
C PRO A 199 -5.52 -13.86 -10.64
N ASP A 200 -6.34 -14.64 -11.34
CA ASP A 200 -6.57 -14.52 -12.78
C ASP A 200 -7.36 -13.26 -13.18
N SER A 201 -8.04 -12.65 -12.22
CA SER A 201 -8.78 -11.39 -12.40
C SER A 201 -7.91 -10.12 -12.29
N LEU A 202 -6.62 -10.24 -11.90
CA LEU A 202 -5.69 -9.11 -11.85
C LEU A 202 -5.31 -8.64 -13.26
N THR A 203 -5.12 -7.32 -13.42
CA THR A 203 -4.60 -6.73 -14.66
C THR A 203 -3.83 -5.44 -14.37
N GLU A 204 -3.14 -4.91 -15.39
CA GLU A 204 -2.47 -3.62 -15.30
C GLU A 204 -3.47 -2.48 -15.19
N ILE A 205 -3.09 -1.42 -14.50
CA ILE A 205 -3.91 -0.20 -14.35
C ILE A 205 -4.37 0.32 -15.72
N GLY A 206 -5.68 0.53 -15.84
CA GLY A 206 -6.32 1.02 -17.06
C GLY A 206 -6.68 -0.05 -18.09
N ASN A 207 -6.36 -1.31 -17.82
CA ASN A 207 -6.82 -2.46 -18.61
C ASN A 207 -8.07 -3.12 -17.99
N GLY A 208 -8.48 -2.70 -16.79
CA GLY A 208 -9.61 -3.23 -16.05
C GLY A 208 -10.78 -2.25 -15.96
N ILE A 209 -11.57 -2.42 -14.90
CA ILE A 209 -12.87 -1.73 -14.74
C ILE A 209 -12.87 -0.66 -13.64
N ILE A 210 -11.80 -0.50 -12.89
CA ILE A 210 -11.78 0.46 -11.78
C ILE A 210 -11.63 1.89 -12.32
N ASP A 211 -12.50 2.81 -11.87
CA ASP A 211 -12.46 4.22 -12.25
C ASP A 211 -11.36 4.99 -11.50
N PHE A 212 -10.11 4.84 -11.99
CA PHE A 212 -8.98 5.55 -11.42
C PHE A 212 -9.05 7.06 -11.61
N LEU A 213 -9.72 7.56 -12.65
CA LEU A 213 -9.87 9.00 -12.84
C LEU A 213 -10.60 9.65 -11.67
N SER A 214 -11.72 9.06 -11.27
CA SER A 214 -12.49 9.54 -10.12
C SER A 214 -11.74 9.39 -8.80
N ILE A 215 -10.99 8.28 -8.62
CA ILE A 215 -10.15 8.05 -7.44
C ILE A 215 -9.04 9.10 -7.34
N LEU A 216 -8.32 9.36 -8.44
CA LEU A 216 -7.26 10.35 -8.47
C LEU A 216 -7.81 11.77 -8.21
N ARG A 217 -8.94 12.15 -8.83
CA ARG A 217 -9.61 13.43 -8.57
C ARG A 217 -9.97 13.59 -7.10
N TRP A 218 -10.56 12.55 -6.51
CA TRP A 218 -10.87 12.57 -5.08
C TRP A 218 -9.61 12.74 -4.24
N GLY A 219 -8.58 11.96 -4.52
CA GLY A 219 -7.35 11.95 -3.75
C GLY A 219 -6.61 13.29 -3.75
N GLU A 220 -6.58 13.99 -4.90
CA GLU A 220 -5.93 15.31 -4.99
C GLU A 220 -6.62 16.39 -4.14
N HIS A 221 -7.90 16.20 -3.83
CA HIS A 221 -8.66 17.13 -2.98
C HIS A 221 -8.73 16.69 -1.51
N ASN A 222 -8.33 15.44 -1.20
CA ASN A 222 -8.52 14.84 0.13
C ASN A 222 -7.22 14.35 0.79
N GLY A 223 -6.07 14.92 0.39
CA GLY A 223 -4.82 14.76 1.13
C GLY A 223 -4.07 13.46 0.82
N VAL A 224 -4.35 12.78 -0.29
CA VAL A 224 -3.55 11.64 -0.74
C VAL A 224 -2.18 12.13 -1.19
N GLU A 225 -1.14 11.53 -0.62
CA GLU A 225 0.25 11.89 -0.87
C GLU A 225 0.88 10.98 -1.93
N TYR A 226 0.49 9.69 -1.93
CA TYR A 226 0.98 8.71 -2.91
C TYR A 226 -0.12 7.77 -3.41
N TYR A 227 0.08 7.29 -4.62
CA TYR A 227 -0.71 6.24 -5.27
C TYR A 227 0.25 5.10 -5.59
N ALA A 228 0.19 4.01 -4.81
CA ALA A 228 1.07 2.86 -4.93
C ALA A 228 0.47 1.83 -5.88
N VAL A 229 1.12 1.60 -7.02
CA VAL A 229 0.68 0.61 -8.00
C VAL A 229 1.19 -0.77 -7.60
N GLU A 230 0.29 -1.71 -7.52
CA GLU A 230 0.58 -3.10 -7.20
C GLU A 230 -0.13 -4.08 -8.12
N GLN A 231 0.53 -5.19 -8.41
CA GLN A 231 -0.06 -6.38 -9.04
C GLN A 231 0.62 -7.62 -8.48
N ASP A 232 -0.09 -8.41 -7.69
CA ASP A 232 0.48 -9.54 -6.93
C ASP A 232 1.04 -10.62 -7.85
N ILE A 233 0.33 -10.89 -8.93
CA ILE A 233 0.69 -11.83 -9.99
C ILE A 233 0.50 -11.15 -11.33
N CYS A 234 1.54 -11.13 -12.14
CA CYS A 234 1.53 -10.60 -13.49
C CYS A 234 1.51 -11.75 -14.51
N GLU A 235 0.70 -11.64 -15.55
CA GLU A 235 0.69 -12.60 -16.68
C GLU A 235 1.97 -12.49 -17.54
N ARG A 236 2.61 -11.32 -17.49
CA ARG A 236 3.85 -11.00 -18.19
C ARG A 236 4.97 -10.68 -17.20
N ASN A 237 6.11 -10.24 -17.70
CA ASN A 237 7.19 -9.75 -16.84
C ASN A 237 6.66 -8.61 -15.94
N PRO A 238 6.85 -8.67 -14.61
CA PRO A 238 6.30 -7.65 -13.69
C PRO A 238 6.79 -6.22 -13.97
N LEU A 239 8.01 -6.03 -14.45
CA LEU A 239 8.50 -4.71 -14.88
C LEU A 239 7.73 -4.18 -16.10
N GLU A 240 7.36 -5.05 -17.05
CA GLU A 240 6.52 -4.66 -18.20
C GLU A 240 5.12 -4.27 -17.74
N SER A 241 4.52 -5.03 -16.82
CA SER A 241 3.21 -4.68 -16.22
C SER A 241 3.23 -3.33 -15.53
N LEU A 242 4.28 -3.05 -14.74
CA LEU A 242 4.46 -1.74 -14.10
C LEU A 242 4.70 -0.61 -15.12
N ALA A 243 5.37 -0.88 -16.24
CA ALA A 243 5.54 0.11 -17.31
C ALA A 243 4.20 0.47 -17.96
N ILE A 244 3.37 -0.52 -18.28
CA ILE A 244 2.02 -0.34 -18.83
C ILE A 244 1.15 0.47 -17.86
N SER A 245 1.12 0.06 -16.59
CA SER A 245 0.35 0.75 -15.54
C SER A 245 0.77 2.22 -15.39
N LEU A 246 2.08 2.50 -15.41
CA LEU A 246 2.58 3.87 -15.31
C LEU A 246 2.17 4.73 -16.52
N GLU A 247 2.22 4.18 -17.74
CA GLU A 247 1.83 4.90 -18.95
C GLU A 247 0.31 5.21 -18.97
N HIS A 248 -0.52 4.30 -18.48
CA HIS A 248 -1.95 4.55 -18.34
C HIS A 248 -2.23 5.62 -17.27
N LEU A 249 -1.58 5.53 -16.11
CA LEU A 249 -1.71 6.54 -15.07
C LEU A 249 -1.27 7.93 -15.53
N LYS A 250 -0.20 8.04 -16.33
CA LYS A 250 0.21 9.32 -16.90
C LYS A 250 -0.85 9.94 -17.82
N LYS A 251 -1.60 9.10 -18.57
CA LYS A 251 -2.71 9.55 -19.42
C LYS A 251 -3.90 10.00 -18.57
N ILE A 252 -4.32 9.18 -17.61
CA ILE A 252 -5.42 9.50 -16.69
C ILE A 252 -5.12 10.79 -15.93
N ALA A 253 -3.88 10.98 -15.49
CA ALA A 253 -3.44 12.16 -14.75
C ALA A 253 -3.49 13.48 -15.54
N GLN A 254 -3.62 13.44 -16.88
CA GLN A 254 -3.82 14.62 -17.70
C GLN A 254 -5.27 15.14 -17.67
N GLU A 255 -6.18 14.29 -17.21
CA GLU A 255 -7.61 14.59 -17.14
C GLU A 255 -8.06 15.02 -15.73
N VAL A 256 -7.18 14.90 -14.72
CA VAL A 256 -7.43 15.33 -13.34
C VAL A 256 -7.20 16.83 -13.19
#